data_fff0ffc6af0eb24e4757ef0147c00f49
#
_entry.id   fff0ffc6af0eb24e4757ef0147c00f49
#
_cell.length_a   1.000
_cell.length_b   1.000
_cell.length_c   1.000
_cell.angle_alpha   90.00
_cell.angle_beta   90.00
_cell.angle_gamma   90.00
#
_symmetry.space_group_name_H-M   'P 1'
#
loop_
_entity.id
_entity.type
_entity.pdbx_description
1 polymer ?
#
loop_
_entity_poly.entity_id
_entity_poly.type
_entity_poly.pdbx_seq_one_letter_code
_entity_poly.pdbx_strand_id
1 'polypeptide(L)'
;KACGLSRLLSGVVRITVCVKSFHRKLNDAADPARASDCGNSKNVMGQLRAVLFNSQSVCNKLIELNLLLKSSCVDIVCITESWLKPSLPDCCVADTNSWSVWRHDRLGRPGGGACILTRNETVAVSAVEMPPLDIDIQLCAVDLHITDGMVRLINVYRPPASDNCSAAVDDMKQLLKCLSALCDCGLPVLLVGDFHLPNIDWLNPVLVSDID
;
A
#
# COMPACT_ATOMS: atom_id res chain seq x y z
N LYS A 1 -9.79 -13.84 -5.88
CA LYS A 1 -9.44 -13.54 -7.29
C LYS A 1 -8.29 -12.54 -7.23
N ALA A 2 -7.10 -12.95 -7.70
CA ALA A 2 -5.95 -12.08 -7.80
C ALA A 2 -6.18 -11.14 -9.01
N CYS A 3 -6.30 -9.85 -8.77
CA CYS A 3 -6.32 -8.84 -9.82
C CYS A 3 -4.90 -8.30 -9.94
N GLY A 4 -4.17 -8.77 -10.96
CA GLY A 4 -2.84 -8.27 -11.26
C GLY A 4 -2.95 -7.03 -12.16
N LEU A 5 -2.76 -5.84 -11.61
CA LEU A 5 -2.54 -4.64 -12.39
C LEU A 5 -1.05 -4.55 -12.72
N SER A 6 -0.66 -4.98 -13.91
CA SER A 6 0.66 -4.69 -14.47
C SER A 6 0.55 -3.52 -15.43
N ARG A 7 1.01 -2.35 -15.05
CA ARG A 7 1.20 -1.23 -15.97
C ARG A 7 2.67 -1.21 -16.39
N LEU A 8 2.89 -1.33 -17.70
CA LEU A 8 4.20 -1.13 -18.31
C LEU A 8 4.52 0.38 -18.27
N LEU A 9 5.41 0.77 -17.38
CA LEU A 9 6.16 2.00 -17.53
C LEU A 9 7.23 1.73 -18.59
N SER A 10 7.40 2.63 -19.54
CA SER A 10 8.36 2.50 -20.63
C SER A 10 9.78 2.43 -20.07
N GLY A 11 10.34 1.22 -19.99
CA GLY A 11 11.69 0.95 -19.51
C GLY A 11 11.69 -0.01 -18.31
N VAL A 12 12.12 -1.18 -18.50
CA VAL A 12 12.72 -2.27 -17.69
C VAL A 12 12.24 -2.53 -16.23
N VAL A 13 11.53 -1.66 -15.51
CA VAL A 13 11.06 -1.97 -14.13
C VAL A 13 9.60 -2.38 -14.11
N ARG A 14 9.35 -3.60 -13.67
CA ARG A 14 8.00 -4.12 -13.45
C ARG A 14 7.69 -4.16 -11.96
N ILE A 15 6.70 -3.38 -11.49
CA ILE A 15 6.16 -3.53 -10.15
C ILE A 15 4.94 -4.44 -10.24
N THR A 16 5.02 -5.61 -9.61
CA THR A 16 3.89 -6.53 -9.51
C THR A 16 3.23 -6.36 -8.16
N VAL A 17 1.98 -5.89 -8.14
CA VAL A 17 1.19 -5.75 -6.91
C VAL A 17 0.27 -6.97 -6.78
N CYS A 18 0.43 -7.73 -5.71
CA CYS A 18 -0.46 -8.81 -5.34
C CYS A 18 -1.37 -8.36 -4.20
N VAL A 19 -2.67 -8.30 -4.45
CA VAL A 19 -3.67 -7.97 -3.42
C VAL A 19 -4.06 -9.26 -2.70
N LYS A 20 -3.79 -9.33 -1.39
CA LYS A 20 -4.17 -10.47 -0.54
C LYS A 20 -5.23 -10.04 0.48
N SER A 21 -6.24 -10.91 0.67
CA SER A 21 -7.15 -10.78 1.80
C SER A 21 -6.72 -11.75 2.89
N PHE A 22 -6.44 -11.25 4.08
CA PHE A 22 -6.04 -12.07 5.25
C PHE A 22 -7.22 -12.76 5.95
N HIS A 23 -8.41 -12.70 5.37
CA HIS A 23 -9.60 -13.35 5.96
C HIS A 23 -9.63 -14.89 5.81
N ARG A 24 -8.71 -15.48 5.05
CA ARG A 24 -8.57 -16.94 4.99
C ARG A 24 -7.37 -17.39 5.82
N LYS A 25 -7.60 -18.36 6.70
CA LYS A 25 -6.61 -19.03 7.53
C LYS A 25 -5.36 -19.38 6.72
N LEU A 26 -4.19 -19.10 7.29
CA LEU A 26 -2.85 -19.40 6.75
C LEU A 26 -2.60 -20.87 6.34
N ASN A 27 -3.56 -21.76 6.55
CA ASN A 27 -3.48 -23.15 6.10
C ASN A 27 -3.30 -23.29 4.57
N ASP A 28 -3.67 -22.26 3.80
CA ASP A 28 -3.48 -22.26 2.32
C ASP A 28 -2.12 -21.70 1.88
N ALA A 29 -1.38 -21.04 2.79
CA ALA A 29 -0.04 -20.50 2.48
C ALA A 29 1.07 -21.53 2.77
N ALA A 30 0.75 -22.59 3.49
CA ALA A 30 1.66 -23.69 3.82
C ALA A 30 1.56 -24.86 2.83
N ASP A 31 0.77 -24.72 1.73
CA ASP A 31 0.77 -25.72 0.67
C ASP A 31 2.01 -25.53 -0.22
N PRO A 32 3.03 -26.40 -0.10
CA PRO A 32 4.24 -26.32 -0.91
C PRO A 32 3.97 -26.44 -2.41
N ALA A 33 2.81 -26.96 -2.82
CA ALA A 33 2.41 -27.06 -4.22
C ALA A 33 1.93 -25.71 -4.81
N ARG A 34 1.52 -24.72 -3.98
CA ARG A 34 1.18 -23.36 -4.41
C ARG A 34 2.35 -22.38 -4.27
N ALA A 35 3.36 -22.70 -3.49
CA ALA A 35 4.64 -21.96 -3.45
C ALA A 35 5.45 -22.14 -4.75
N SER A 36 5.11 -23.13 -5.58
CA SER A 36 5.77 -23.38 -6.87
C SER A 36 5.38 -22.38 -7.95
N ASP A 37 4.32 -21.57 -7.78
CA ASP A 37 3.98 -20.48 -8.69
C ASP A 37 4.74 -19.16 -8.40
N CYS A 38 5.45 -19.07 -7.27
CA CYS A 38 6.63 -18.24 -7.14
C CYS A 38 7.81 -18.98 -7.78
N GLY A 39 7.69 -19.25 -9.07
CA GLY A 39 8.71 -19.93 -9.83
C GLY A 39 10.07 -19.31 -9.52
N ASN A 40 11.06 -20.16 -9.40
CA ASN A 40 12.50 -19.90 -9.21
C ASN A 40 13.02 -18.88 -10.26
N SER A 41 12.41 -17.72 -10.28
CA SER A 41 12.74 -16.54 -11.07
C SER A 41 13.91 -15.91 -10.34
N LYS A 42 15.14 -16.34 -10.74
CA LYS A 42 16.36 -15.57 -10.53
C LYS A 42 15.99 -14.09 -10.64
N ASN A 43 16.36 -13.28 -9.64
CA ASN A 43 16.17 -11.84 -9.65
C ASN A 43 16.51 -11.30 -11.04
N VAL A 44 15.49 -11.06 -11.85
CA VAL A 44 15.62 -10.31 -13.06
C VAL A 44 15.85 -8.89 -12.57
N MET A 45 17.05 -8.37 -12.74
CA MET A 45 17.42 -7.00 -12.39
C MET A 45 16.27 -6.10 -12.87
N GLY A 46 15.61 -5.39 -11.94
CA GLY A 46 14.57 -4.42 -12.25
C GLY A 46 13.14 -4.83 -11.91
N GLN A 47 12.87 -5.97 -11.27
CA GLN A 47 11.51 -6.33 -10.85
C GLN A 47 11.32 -6.18 -9.34
N LEU A 48 10.47 -5.22 -8.91
CA LEU A 48 10.01 -5.08 -7.53
C LEU A 48 8.69 -5.80 -7.32
N ARG A 49 8.56 -6.48 -6.19
CA ARG A 49 7.37 -7.24 -5.81
C ARG A 49 6.72 -6.58 -4.60
N ALA A 50 5.52 -6.06 -4.82
CA ALA A 50 4.73 -5.42 -3.80
C ALA A 50 3.53 -6.29 -3.41
N VAL A 51 3.18 -6.27 -2.13
CA VAL A 51 1.97 -6.90 -1.60
C VAL A 51 1.12 -5.85 -0.92
N LEU A 52 -0.18 -5.83 -1.20
CA LEU A 52 -1.17 -4.99 -0.51
C LEU A 52 -2.16 -5.89 0.24
N PHE A 53 -2.45 -5.56 1.49
CA PHE A 53 -3.52 -6.20 2.26
C PHE A 53 -4.09 -5.29 3.36
N ASN A 54 -5.37 -5.50 3.68
CA ASN A 54 -6.00 -4.96 4.88
C ASN A 54 -5.67 -5.89 6.06
N SER A 55 -5.03 -5.37 7.10
CA SER A 55 -4.55 -6.20 8.22
C SER A 55 -5.56 -6.37 9.33
N GLN A 56 -6.49 -5.43 9.52
CA GLN A 56 -7.35 -5.39 10.71
C GLN A 56 -6.55 -5.64 11.99
N SER A 57 -5.55 -4.80 12.23
CA SER A 57 -4.53 -4.86 13.28
C SER A 57 -3.28 -5.70 12.93
N VAL A 58 -2.20 -4.98 12.66
CA VAL A 58 -0.85 -5.56 12.50
C VAL A 58 -0.40 -6.28 13.77
N CYS A 59 -0.69 -5.69 14.94
CA CYS A 59 -0.26 -6.26 16.23
C CYS A 59 -0.79 -7.68 16.46
N ASN A 60 -1.95 -8.00 15.91
CA ASN A 60 -2.55 -9.34 16.00
C ASN A 60 -1.99 -10.32 14.96
N LYS A 61 -1.14 -9.87 14.05
CA LYS A 61 -0.63 -10.62 12.89
C LYS A 61 0.89 -10.47 12.71
N LEU A 62 1.60 -10.14 13.80
CA LEU A 62 3.06 -9.92 13.73
C LEU A 62 3.82 -11.17 13.31
N ILE A 63 3.35 -12.37 13.68
CA ILE A 63 3.99 -13.63 13.29
C ILE A 63 3.90 -13.79 11.77
N GLU A 64 2.71 -13.61 11.21
CA GLU A 64 2.45 -13.72 9.79
C GLU A 64 3.19 -12.64 8.99
N LEU A 65 3.17 -11.41 9.49
CA LEU A 65 3.92 -10.33 8.89
C LEU A 65 5.42 -10.65 8.87
N ASN A 66 5.98 -11.09 10.00
CA ASN A 66 7.40 -11.45 10.07
C ASN A 66 7.76 -12.61 9.12
N LEU A 67 6.90 -13.60 8.95
CA LEU A 67 7.11 -14.67 7.97
C LEU A 67 7.12 -14.11 6.54
N LEU A 68 6.20 -13.17 6.23
CA LEU A 68 6.17 -12.51 4.93
C LEU A 68 7.45 -11.67 4.70
N LEU A 69 7.89 -10.90 5.69
CA LEU A 69 9.06 -10.04 5.60
C LEU A 69 10.38 -10.83 5.47
N LYS A 70 10.45 -12.02 6.07
CA LYS A 70 11.60 -12.93 5.91
C LYS A 70 11.62 -13.62 4.55
N SER A 71 10.50 -13.63 3.84
CA SER A 71 10.44 -14.20 2.49
C SER A 71 11.25 -13.36 1.51
N SER A 72 12.03 -14.02 0.65
CA SER A 72 12.73 -13.37 -0.47
C SER A 72 11.77 -12.95 -1.61
N CYS A 73 10.47 -13.22 -1.46
CA CYS A 73 9.48 -13.01 -2.50
C CYS A 73 8.80 -11.64 -2.44
N VAL A 74 9.20 -10.74 -1.51
CA VAL A 74 8.55 -9.44 -1.34
C VAL A 74 9.58 -8.36 -1.06
N ASP A 75 9.43 -7.22 -1.71
CA ASP A 75 10.32 -6.06 -1.58
C ASP A 75 9.58 -4.87 -0.94
N ILE A 76 8.26 -4.81 -1.13
CA ILE A 76 7.38 -3.74 -0.62
C ILE A 76 6.12 -4.35 -0.03
N VAL A 77 5.71 -3.89 1.14
CA VAL A 77 4.46 -4.29 1.77
C VAL A 77 3.61 -3.06 2.07
N CYS A 78 2.44 -2.98 1.47
CA CYS A 78 1.45 -1.94 1.74
C CYS A 78 0.36 -2.51 2.65
N ILE A 79 0.09 -1.85 3.75
CA ILE A 79 -0.88 -2.30 4.75
C ILE A 79 -1.91 -1.21 4.97
N THR A 80 -3.18 -1.57 4.91
CA THR A 80 -4.31 -0.75 5.39
C THR A 80 -4.88 -1.36 6.66
N GLU A 81 -5.60 -0.56 7.44
CA GLU A 81 -6.07 -0.94 8.78
C GLU A 81 -4.94 -1.48 9.67
N SER A 82 -3.83 -0.78 9.68
CA SER A 82 -2.66 -1.20 10.47
C SER A 82 -2.94 -1.22 11.98
N TRP A 83 -3.81 -0.33 12.48
CA TRP A 83 -4.16 -0.12 13.89
C TRP A 83 -2.93 0.16 14.76
N LEU A 84 -1.86 0.63 14.14
CA LEU A 84 -0.67 1.06 14.86
C LEU A 84 -0.96 2.36 15.62
N LYS A 85 -0.18 2.59 16.65
CA LYS A 85 -0.26 3.80 17.49
C LYS A 85 1.10 4.46 17.54
N PRO A 86 1.19 5.79 17.63
CA PRO A 86 2.45 6.50 17.71
C PRO A 86 3.37 6.04 18.87
N SER A 87 2.78 5.47 19.92
CA SER A 87 3.54 4.90 21.05
C SER A 87 4.22 3.57 20.75
N LEU A 88 3.86 2.89 19.65
CA LEU A 88 4.49 1.64 19.25
C LEU A 88 5.67 1.93 18.33
N PRO A 89 6.91 1.62 18.71
CA PRO A 89 8.08 1.86 17.87
C PRO A 89 8.10 0.93 16.64
N ASP A 90 8.72 1.38 15.55
CA ASP A 90 8.77 0.65 14.28
C ASP A 90 9.47 -0.70 14.39
N CYS A 91 10.45 -0.83 15.29
CA CYS A 91 11.13 -2.10 15.56
C CYS A 91 10.20 -3.20 16.10
N CYS A 92 9.02 -2.85 16.61
CA CYS A 92 7.99 -3.83 16.97
C CYS A 92 7.21 -4.34 15.75
N VAL A 93 7.25 -3.61 14.64
CA VAL A 93 6.53 -3.96 13.40
C VAL A 93 7.43 -4.77 12.47
N ALA A 94 8.69 -4.33 12.31
CA ALA A 94 9.66 -4.98 11.45
C ALA A 94 11.08 -4.81 12.00
N ASP A 95 12.00 -5.70 11.57
CA ASP A 95 13.43 -5.50 11.79
C ASP A 95 13.91 -4.27 11.01
N THR A 96 14.17 -3.17 11.70
CA THR A 96 14.53 -1.88 11.10
C THR A 96 15.92 -1.87 10.43
N ASN A 97 16.75 -2.86 10.66
CA ASN A 97 17.99 -3.04 9.89
C ASN A 97 17.70 -3.50 8.46
N SER A 98 16.65 -4.31 8.29
CA SER A 98 16.28 -4.92 7.02
C SER A 98 15.13 -4.20 6.31
N TRP A 99 14.29 -3.47 7.06
CA TRP A 99 13.08 -2.84 6.56
C TRP A 99 12.91 -1.41 7.09
N SER A 100 12.57 -0.49 6.20
CA SER A 100 12.07 0.83 6.58
C SER A 100 10.57 0.82 6.71
N VAL A 101 10.04 1.52 7.72
CA VAL A 101 8.61 1.59 8.04
C VAL A 101 8.14 3.02 7.85
N TRP A 102 7.17 3.20 6.96
CA TRP A 102 6.53 4.47 6.63
C TRP A 102 5.06 4.35 6.99
N ARG A 103 4.56 5.20 7.89
CA ARG A 103 3.20 5.01 8.40
C ARG A 103 2.48 6.31 8.71
N HIS A 104 1.16 6.25 8.61
CA HIS A 104 0.24 7.25 9.07
C HIS A 104 -0.77 6.57 10.00
N ASP A 105 -0.56 6.73 11.29
CA ASP A 105 -1.41 6.14 12.32
C ASP A 105 -2.66 7.00 12.50
N ARG A 106 -3.81 6.34 12.68
CA ARG A 106 -5.03 7.04 13.02
C ARG A 106 -4.96 7.54 14.46
N LEU A 107 -5.29 8.81 14.67
CA LEU A 107 -5.35 9.43 15.99
C LEU A 107 -6.80 9.50 16.49
N GLY A 108 -6.97 9.51 17.82
CA GLY A 108 -8.24 9.81 18.48
C GLY A 108 -9.27 8.69 18.54
N ARG A 109 -9.21 7.66 17.69
CA ARG A 109 -10.13 6.51 17.72
C ARG A 109 -9.45 5.21 17.28
N PRO A 110 -10.01 4.03 17.68
CA PRO A 110 -9.49 2.73 17.25
C PRO A 110 -9.62 2.49 15.74
N GLY A 111 -8.82 1.58 15.23
CA GLY A 111 -8.87 1.15 13.82
C GLY A 111 -8.10 2.07 12.88
N GLY A 112 -8.17 1.81 11.57
CA GLY A 112 -7.53 2.60 10.54
C GLY A 112 -6.01 2.49 10.49
N GLY A 113 -5.38 3.50 9.89
CA GLY A 113 -3.94 3.54 9.69
C GLY A 113 -3.51 2.95 8.34
N ALA A 114 -2.53 3.60 7.71
CA ALA A 114 -1.87 3.15 6.50
C ALA A 114 -0.37 3.00 6.77
N CYS A 115 0.25 1.96 6.19
CA CYS A 115 1.66 1.70 6.38
C CYS A 115 2.27 1.16 5.09
N ILE A 116 3.51 1.56 4.80
CA ILE A 116 4.36 1.00 3.75
C ILE A 116 5.63 0.48 4.42
N LEU A 117 6.03 -0.74 4.12
CA LEU A 117 7.33 -1.27 4.49
C LEU A 117 8.13 -1.51 3.21
N THR A 118 9.38 -1.09 3.22
CA THR A 118 10.30 -1.25 2.09
C THR A 118 11.56 -1.98 2.54
N ARG A 119 12.02 -2.96 1.76
CA ARG A 119 13.23 -3.73 2.04
C ARG A 119 14.46 -2.87 1.73
N ASN A 120 15.30 -2.60 2.75
CA ASN A 120 16.45 -1.68 2.65
C ASN A 120 17.48 -2.11 1.60
N GLU A 121 17.68 -3.42 1.40
CA GLU A 121 18.67 -3.95 0.46
C GLU A 121 18.24 -3.85 -1.01
N THR A 122 16.93 -3.78 -1.28
CA THR A 122 16.41 -3.86 -2.65
C THR A 122 15.77 -2.57 -3.14
N VAL A 123 15.36 -1.69 -2.22
CA VAL A 123 14.61 -0.46 -2.56
C VAL A 123 15.20 0.72 -1.83
N ALA A 124 15.85 1.62 -2.55
CA ALA A 124 16.19 2.93 -2.01
C ALA A 124 14.92 3.82 -2.02
N VAL A 125 14.69 4.55 -0.93
CA VAL A 125 13.43 5.28 -0.71
C VAL A 125 13.70 6.68 -0.17
N SER A 126 12.94 7.65 -0.68
CA SER A 126 12.88 9.01 -0.13
C SER A 126 11.53 9.27 0.53
N ALA A 127 11.55 9.97 1.65
CA ALA A 127 10.34 10.43 2.32
C ALA A 127 9.57 11.44 1.45
N VAL A 128 8.26 11.36 1.47
CA VAL A 128 7.37 12.34 0.85
C VAL A 128 6.72 13.17 1.96
N GLU A 129 6.80 14.49 1.84
CA GLU A 129 6.08 15.38 2.75
C GLU A 129 4.57 15.25 2.47
N MET A 130 3.84 14.90 3.52
CA MET A 130 2.40 14.71 3.41
C MET A 130 1.66 16.03 3.57
N PRO A 131 0.75 16.38 2.64
CA PRO A 131 -0.10 17.53 2.84
C PRO A 131 -0.99 17.35 4.08
N PRO A 132 -1.32 18.45 4.79
CA PRO A 132 -2.19 18.35 5.96
C PRO A 132 -3.56 17.83 5.56
N LEU A 133 -4.06 16.84 6.29
CA LEU A 133 -5.37 16.23 6.13
C LEU A 133 -6.14 16.42 7.43
N ASP A 134 -7.26 17.13 7.35
CA ASP A 134 -8.21 17.29 8.46
C ASP A 134 -9.43 16.38 8.25
N ILE A 135 -9.15 15.13 7.88
CA ILE A 135 -10.16 14.10 7.64
C ILE A 135 -9.67 12.75 8.17
N ASP A 136 -10.61 11.86 8.39
CA ASP A 136 -10.33 10.53 8.91
C ASP A 136 -9.91 9.54 7.79
N ILE A 137 -9.01 9.98 6.93
CA ILE A 137 -8.37 9.15 5.90
C ILE A 137 -6.88 9.10 6.20
N GLN A 138 -6.29 7.93 6.10
CA GLN A 138 -4.86 7.77 6.32
C GLN A 138 -4.15 7.49 4.99
N LEU A 139 -3.14 8.31 4.72
CA LEU A 139 -2.27 8.16 3.55
C LEU A 139 -0.82 8.06 3.99
N CYS A 140 -0.08 7.22 3.29
CA CYS A 140 1.36 7.11 3.45
C CYS A 140 1.97 7.11 2.04
N ALA A 141 2.98 7.92 1.79
CA ALA A 141 3.62 8.04 0.49
C ALA A 141 5.13 8.00 0.59
N VAL A 142 5.76 7.39 -0.41
CA VAL A 142 7.23 7.30 -0.54
C VAL A 142 7.61 7.39 -2.02
N ASP A 143 8.79 7.92 -2.30
CA ASP A 143 9.40 7.89 -3.62
C ASP A 143 10.39 6.73 -3.69
N LEU A 144 10.09 5.74 -4.54
CA LEU A 144 10.91 4.57 -4.77
C LEU A 144 11.95 4.90 -5.85
N HIS A 145 13.23 4.72 -5.53
CA HIS A 145 14.29 4.85 -6.51
C HIS A 145 14.44 3.52 -7.27
N ILE A 146 14.21 3.58 -8.56
CA ILE A 146 14.30 2.45 -9.47
C ILE A 146 15.41 2.70 -10.50
N THR A 147 15.82 1.68 -11.24
CA THR A 147 16.96 1.76 -12.17
C THR A 147 16.87 2.94 -13.15
N ASP A 148 15.67 3.25 -13.64
CA ASP A 148 15.43 4.25 -14.69
C ASP A 148 14.78 5.53 -14.16
N GLY A 149 14.84 5.80 -12.85
CA GLY A 149 14.24 7.02 -12.27
C GLY A 149 13.60 6.79 -10.92
N MET A 150 12.47 7.47 -10.69
CA MET A 150 11.70 7.37 -9.46
C MET A 150 10.22 7.11 -9.75
N VAL A 151 9.55 6.43 -8.83
CA VAL A 151 8.11 6.19 -8.85
C VAL A 151 7.55 6.54 -7.48
N ARG A 152 6.53 7.38 -7.42
CA ARG A 152 5.80 7.66 -6.19
C ARG A 152 4.82 6.55 -5.88
N LEU A 153 4.96 5.90 -4.73
CA LEU A 153 4.01 4.93 -4.19
C LEU A 153 3.17 5.61 -3.12
N ILE A 154 1.85 5.56 -3.26
CA ILE A 154 0.88 6.11 -2.30
C ILE A 154 -0.01 4.97 -1.84
N ASN A 155 -0.08 4.74 -0.52
CA ASN A 155 -0.98 3.78 0.11
C ASN A 155 -2.06 4.52 0.89
N VAL A 156 -3.34 4.27 0.56
CA VAL A 156 -4.50 4.96 1.12
C VAL A 156 -5.37 4.00 1.89
N TYR A 157 -5.77 4.37 3.08
CA TYR A 157 -6.92 3.79 3.77
C TYR A 157 -8.02 4.84 3.93
N ARG A 158 -9.14 4.63 3.27
CA ARG A 158 -10.38 5.39 3.45
C ARG A 158 -11.37 4.50 4.17
N PRO A 159 -11.86 4.89 5.36
CA PRO A 159 -12.91 4.14 6.03
C PRO A 159 -14.20 4.12 5.21
N PRO A 160 -15.11 3.18 5.47
CA PRO A 160 -16.46 3.22 4.91
C PRO A 160 -17.09 4.59 5.15
N ALA A 161 -17.85 5.09 4.17
CA ALA A 161 -18.54 6.36 4.31
C ALA A 161 -19.50 6.32 5.51
N SER A 162 -19.56 7.41 6.26
CA SER A 162 -20.59 7.59 7.27
C SER A 162 -21.97 7.75 6.58
N ASP A 163 -23.05 7.49 7.31
CA ASP A 163 -24.43 7.70 6.82
C ASP A 163 -24.73 9.19 6.51
N ASN A 164 -23.85 10.10 6.95
CA ASN A 164 -23.92 11.52 6.64
C ASN A 164 -23.33 11.82 5.25
N CYS A 165 -24.20 11.92 4.24
CA CYS A 165 -23.81 12.15 2.86
C CYS A 165 -22.96 13.42 2.64
N SER A 166 -23.23 14.52 3.37
CA SER A 166 -22.48 15.76 3.19
C SER A 166 -21.04 15.64 3.67
N ALA A 167 -20.82 15.05 4.85
CA ALA A 167 -19.49 14.79 5.37
C ALA A 167 -18.69 13.84 4.45
N ALA A 168 -19.34 12.81 3.93
CA ALA A 168 -18.70 11.87 3.01
C ALA A 168 -18.24 12.53 1.69
N VAL A 169 -18.99 13.52 1.18
CA VAL A 169 -18.63 14.29 -0.02
C VAL A 169 -17.45 15.21 0.29
N ASP A 170 -17.43 15.87 1.43
CA ASP A 170 -16.35 16.78 1.81
C ASP A 170 -15.05 16.01 2.10
N ASP A 171 -15.13 14.84 2.73
CA ASP A 171 -14.00 13.93 2.89
C ASP A 171 -13.41 13.51 1.53
N MET A 172 -14.27 13.23 0.55
CA MET A 172 -13.83 12.88 -0.79
C MET A 172 -13.13 14.04 -1.50
N LYS A 173 -13.67 15.26 -1.41
CA LYS A 173 -13.04 16.46 -1.98
C LYS A 173 -11.65 16.70 -1.37
N GLN A 174 -11.52 16.56 -0.05
CA GLN A 174 -10.23 16.72 0.62
C GLN A 174 -9.24 15.62 0.21
N LEU A 175 -9.69 14.37 0.11
CA LEU A 175 -8.87 13.27 -0.40
C LEU A 175 -8.37 13.56 -1.81
N LEU A 176 -9.25 13.97 -2.72
CA LEU A 176 -8.89 14.30 -4.10
C LEU A 176 -7.89 15.46 -4.16
N LYS A 177 -8.09 16.50 -3.36
CA LYS A 177 -7.14 17.62 -3.26
C LYS A 177 -5.75 17.14 -2.79
N CYS A 178 -5.71 16.29 -1.77
CA CYS A 178 -4.46 15.72 -1.27
C CYS A 178 -3.78 14.83 -2.33
N LEU A 179 -4.53 13.95 -2.98
CA LEU A 179 -4.01 13.09 -4.03
C LEU A 179 -3.51 13.92 -5.22
N SER A 180 -4.23 14.98 -5.62
CA SER A 180 -3.77 15.88 -6.68
C SER A 180 -2.43 16.53 -6.34
N ALA A 181 -2.27 17.03 -5.11
CA ALA A 181 -1.00 17.60 -4.67
C ALA A 181 0.15 16.58 -4.65
N LEU A 182 -0.15 15.33 -4.23
CA LEU A 182 0.84 14.24 -4.25
C LEU A 182 1.17 13.76 -5.67
N CYS A 183 0.22 13.83 -6.60
CA CYS A 183 0.43 13.42 -7.99
C CYS A 183 1.12 14.51 -8.84
N ASP A 184 1.05 15.77 -8.42
CA ASP A 184 1.68 16.91 -9.11
C ASP A 184 3.20 16.99 -8.81
N CYS A 185 3.87 15.87 -8.94
CA CYS A 185 5.30 15.74 -8.63
C CYS A 185 6.17 15.48 -9.86
N GLY A 186 5.57 15.36 -11.04
CA GLY A 186 6.28 14.99 -12.27
C GLY A 186 6.79 13.54 -12.30
N LEU A 187 6.48 12.72 -11.30
CA LEU A 187 6.85 11.31 -11.24
C LEU A 187 5.68 10.42 -11.67
N PRO A 188 5.94 9.24 -12.23
CA PRO A 188 4.94 8.20 -12.30
C PRO A 188 4.41 7.86 -10.91
N VAL A 189 3.08 7.69 -10.77
CA VAL A 189 2.44 7.42 -9.50
C VAL A 189 1.81 6.03 -9.50
N LEU A 190 2.09 5.26 -8.44
CA LEU A 190 1.41 4.02 -8.12
C LEU A 190 0.52 4.26 -6.89
N LEU A 191 -0.78 4.37 -7.12
CA LEU A 191 -1.78 4.53 -6.07
C LEU A 191 -2.36 3.15 -5.72
N VAL A 192 -2.24 2.78 -4.45
CA VAL A 192 -2.77 1.52 -3.89
C VAL A 192 -3.55 1.81 -2.61
N GLY A 193 -4.35 0.87 -2.15
CA GLY A 193 -5.04 1.02 -0.87
C GLY A 193 -6.41 0.38 -0.82
N ASP A 194 -7.14 0.72 0.25
CA ASP A 194 -8.52 0.32 0.51
C ASP A 194 -9.40 1.58 0.53
N PHE A 195 -10.18 1.77 -0.52
CA PHE A 195 -10.90 3.02 -0.75
C PHE A 195 -12.36 2.97 -0.32
N HIS A 196 -12.91 1.79 -0.04
CA HIS A 196 -14.34 1.59 0.27
C HIS A 196 -15.27 2.34 -0.71
N LEU A 197 -15.03 2.17 -2.01
CA LEU A 197 -15.81 2.76 -3.11
C LEU A 197 -16.53 1.64 -3.88
N PRO A 198 -17.66 1.12 -3.37
CA PRO A 198 -18.32 -0.06 -3.94
C PRO A 198 -18.92 0.18 -5.33
N ASN A 199 -19.16 1.44 -5.69
CA ASN A 199 -19.81 1.83 -6.95
C ASN A 199 -18.80 2.07 -8.10
N ILE A 200 -17.50 1.93 -7.85
CA ILE A 200 -16.50 2.05 -8.91
C ILE A 200 -16.24 0.68 -9.53
N ASP A 201 -16.44 0.59 -10.83
CA ASP A 201 -15.96 -0.56 -11.62
C ASP A 201 -14.47 -0.39 -11.91
N TRP A 202 -13.65 -1.01 -11.08
CA TRP A 202 -12.18 -0.95 -11.20
C TRP A 202 -11.64 -1.71 -12.44
N LEU A 203 -12.46 -2.52 -13.11
CA LEU A 203 -12.07 -3.24 -14.31
C LEU A 203 -12.29 -2.38 -15.56
N ASN A 204 -13.30 -1.49 -15.52
CA ASN A 204 -13.64 -0.59 -16.61
C ASN A 204 -13.76 0.84 -16.06
N PRO A 205 -12.63 1.47 -15.66
CA PRO A 205 -12.68 2.82 -15.13
C PRO A 205 -13.16 3.76 -16.24
N VAL A 206 -14.36 4.30 -16.09
CA VAL A 206 -14.86 5.39 -16.92
C VAL A 206 -14.09 6.63 -16.49
N LEU A 207 -13.26 7.15 -17.39
CA LEU A 207 -12.71 8.47 -17.22
C LEU A 207 -13.87 9.46 -17.38
N VAL A 208 -14.38 9.98 -16.27
CA VAL A 208 -15.31 11.12 -16.31
C VAL A 208 -14.46 12.33 -16.69
N SER A 209 -14.42 12.62 -17.98
CA SER A 209 -13.63 13.74 -18.52
C SER A 209 -14.33 15.08 -18.36
N ASP A 210 -15.56 15.12 -17.90
CA ASP A 210 -16.35 16.35 -17.84
C ASP A 210 -17.20 16.37 -16.56
N ILE A 211 -16.65 16.97 -15.52
CA ILE A 211 -17.45 17.57 -14.46
C ILE A 211 -17.24 19.08 -14.64
N ASP A 212 -18.14 19.71 -15.40
CA ASP A 212 -18.33 21.15 -15.41
C ASP A 212 -18.76 21.68 -14.04
#